data_09f9bfced22ef11f33516ad2fcdec32a
#
_entry.id   09f9bfced22ef11f33516ad2fcdec32a
#
_cell.length_a   1.000
_cell.length_b   1.000
_cell.length_c   1.000
_cell.angle_alpha   90.00
_cell.angle_beta   90.00
_cell.angle_gamma   90.00
#
_symmetry.space_group_name_H-M   'P 1'
#
loop_
_entity.id
_entity.type
_entity.pdbx_description
1 polymer ?
#
loop_
_entity_poly.entity_id
_entity_poly.type
_entity_poly.pdbx_seq_one_letter_code
_entity_poly.pdbx_strand_id
1 'polypeptide(L)'
;MSNLNILVFHKVVENEANEWADVRLALFIQLLETSKRHKQKIVSIDSWTENNSGELALSFDDGHGSDFDIVLPLLQEYDIQGTFFVTPNYVGKKGYMSWYQIKTLSE
;
A
#
# COMPACT_ATOMS: atom_id res chain seq x y z
N MET A 1 4.07 -23.83 10.26
CA MET A 1 4.12 -23.50 8.84
C MET A 1 4.13 -21.97 8.64
N SER A 2 5.08 -21.49 7.90
CA SER A 2 5.18 -20.06 7.64
C SER A 2 4.20 -19.65 6.55
N ASN A 3 3.52 -18.51 6.73
CA ASN A 3 2.66 -17.95 5.71
C ASN A 3 2.74 -16.43 5.71
N LEU A 4 2.46 -15.87 4.54
CA LEU A 4 2.36 -14.44 4.36
C LEU A 4 0.96 -14.15 3.81
N ASN A 5 0.24 -13.28 4.50
CA ASN A 5 -1.05 -12.81 4.02
C ASN A 5 -0.83 -11.49 3.30
N ILE A 6 -1.35 -11.37 2.09
CA ILE A 6 -1.18 -10.17 1.28
C ILE A 6 -2.54 -9.53 1.06
N LEU A 7 -2.68 -8.27 1.48
CA LEU A 7 -3.84 -7.46 1.16
C LEU A 7 -3.51 -6.59 -0.03
N VAL A 8 -4.33 -6.67 -1.07
CA VAL A 8 -4.10 -5.97 -2.33
C VAL A 8 -4.99 -4.75 -2.42
N PHE A 9 -4.37 -3.61 -2.68
CA PHE A 9 -5.07 -2.34 -2.88
C PHE A 9 -4.77 -1.81 -4.26
N HIS A 10 -5.72 -1.10 -4.85
CA HIS A 10 -5.50 -0.42 -6.13
C HIS A 10 -5.49 1.08 -5.91
N LYS A 11 -6.57 1.63 -5.38
CA LYS A 11 -6.69 3.08 -5.23
C LYS A 11 -7.31 3.40 -3.88
N VAL A 12 -6.70 4.34 -3.15
CA VAL A 12 -7.26 4.87 -1.91
C VAL A 12 -7.86 6.24 -2.23
N VAL A 13 -9.12 6.43 -1.85
CA VAL A 13 -9.86 7.65 -2.13
C VAL A 13 -10.29 8.32 -0.83
N GLU A 14 -10.37 9.66 -0.86
CA GLU A 14 -10.68 10.40 0.37
C GLU A 14 -12.13 10.24 0.81
N ASN A 15 -13.07 10.29 -0.11
CA ASN A 15 -14.49 10.33 0.24
C ASN A 15 -15.31 9.19 -0.37
N GLU A 16 -15.61 9.25 -1.66
CA GLU A 16 -16.51 8.29 -2.31
C GLU A 16 -15.76 7.24 -3.11
N ALA A 17 -16.07 5.97 -2.84
CA ALA A 17 -15.57 4.87 -3.65
C ALA A 17 -16.49 4.71 -4.85
N ASN A 18 -16.03 5.15 -6.02
CA ASN A 18 -16.82 5.13 -7.25
C ASN A 18 -16.55 3.91 -8.12
N GLU A 19 -15.42 3.24 -7.92
CA GLU A 19 -15.05 2.04 -8.65
C GLU A 19 -14.93 0.88 -7.68
N TRP A 20 -15.09 -0.33 -8.21
CA TRP A 20 -15.14 -1.52 -7.34
C TRP A 20 -13.86 -1.73 -6.51
N ALA A 21 -12.72 -1.28 -7.02
CA ALA A 21 -11.44 -1.47 -6.32
C ALA A 21 -11.05 -0.28 -5.45
N ASP A 22 -11.88 0.76 -5.35
CA ASP A 22 -11.58 1.93 -4.54
C ASP A 22 -11.75 1.60 -3.05
N VAL A 23 -10.80 2.05 -2.24
CA VAL A 23 -10.87 1.92 -0.78
C VAL A 23 -10.87 3.32 -0.17
N ARG A 24 -11.85 3.59 0.68
CA ARG A 24 -11.95 4.91 1.32
C ARG A 24 -10.82 5.07 2.34
N LEU A 25 -10.29 6.29 2.40
CA LEU A 25 -9.21 6.65 3.31
C LEU A 25 -9.53 6.27 4.76
N ALA A 26 -10.75 6.55 5.22
CA ALA A 26 -11.15 6.23 6.59
C ALA A 26 -11.01 4.74 6.89
N LEU A 27 -11.38 3.89 5.93
CA LEU A 27 -11.26 2.44 6.10
C LEU A 27 -9.80 2.00 6.10
N PHE A 28 -8.98 2.61 5.25
CA PHE A 28 -7.55 2.30 5.19
C PHE A 28 -6.86 2.67 6.51
N ILE A 29 -7.17 3.85 7.07
CA ILE A 29 -6.64 4.27 8.37
C ILE A 29 -7.10 3.31 9.46
N GLN A 30 -8.35 2.87 9.42
CA GLN A 30 -8.86 1.90 10.40
C GLN A 30 -8.06 0.60 10.36
N LEU A 31 -7.70 0.14 9.16
CA LEU A 31 -6.86 -1.04 8.99
C LEU A 31 -5.49 -0.84 9.66
N LEU A 32 -4.84 0.31 9.41
CA LEU A 32 -3.53 0.60 9.99
C LEU A 32 -3.59 0.70 11.52
N GLU A 33 -4.61 1.37 12.04
CA GLU A 33 -4.81 1.49 13.48
C GLU A 33 -5.07 0.13 14.13
N THR A 34 -5.88 -0.70 13.52
CA THR A 34 -6.17 -2.04 14.03
C THR A 34 -4.92 -2.91 14.04
N SER A 35 -4.13 -2.84 12.97
CA SER A 35 -2.88 -3.60 12.88
C SER A 35 -1.90 -3.16 13.97
N LYS A 36 -1.79 -1.87 14.20
CA LYS A 36 -0.92 -1.33 15.25
C LYS A 36 -1.38 -1.80 16.64
N ARG A 37 -2.69 -1.73 16.91
CA ARG A 37 -3.24 -2.14 18.20
C ARG A 37 -2.99 -3.61 18.50
N HIS A 38 -3.08 -4.45 17.49
CA HIS A 38 -2.86 -5.90 17.63
C HIS A 38 -1.40 -6.28 17.42
N LYS A 39 -0.51 -5.31 17.23
CA LYS A 39 0.91 -5.52 17.01
C LYS A 39 1.18 -6.45 15.82
N GLN A 40 0.34 -6.34 14.80
CA GLN A 40 0.49 -7.11 13.57
C GLN A 40 1.71 -6.59 12.81
N LYS A 41 2.65 -7.47 12.53
CA LYS A 41 3.84 -7.09 11.77
C LYS A 41 3.50 -6.99 10.29
N ILE A 42 3.82 -5.86 9.68
CA ILE A 42 3.61 -5.60 8.27
C ILE A 42 4.97 -5.43 7.61
N VAL A 43 5.23 -6.23 6.59
CA VAL A 43 6.52 -6.30 5.92
C VAL A 43 6.38 -6.07 4.43
N SER A 44 7.47 -5.71 3.76
CA SER A 44 7.48 -5.72 2.30
C SER A 44 7.52 -7.16 1.80
N ILE A 45 6.95 -7.39 0.62
CA ILE A 45 6.86 -8.76 0.09
C ILE A 45 8.25 -9.35 -0.11
N ASP A 46 9.20 -8.56 -0.59
CA ASP A 46 10.55 -9.04 -0.86
C ASP A 46 11.38 -9.29 0.39
N SER A 47 10.96 -8.80 1.56
CA SER A 47 11.65 -9.07 2.81
C SER A 47 11.15 -10.32 3.52
N TRP A 48 10.03 -10.90 3.07
CA TRP A 48 9.47 -12.08 3.69
C TRP A 48 10.33 -13.32 3.41
N THR A 49 10.47 -14.17 4.40
CA THR A 49 11.17 -15.45 4.26
C THR A 49 10.34 -16.56 4.90
N GLU A 50 10.68 -17.80 4.61
CA GLU A 50 9.98 -18.96 5.20
C GLU A 50 10.11 -19.03 6.71
N ASN A 51 11.07 -18.33 7.28
CA ASN A 51 11.26 -18.29 8.73
C ASN A 51 10.28 -17.34 9.43
N ASN A 52 9.62 -16.47 8.66
CA ASN A 52 8.63 -15.56 9.19
C ASN A 52 7.26 -16.24 9.24
N SER A 53 6.45 -15.87 10.20
CA SER A 53 5.14 -16.48 10.40
C SER A 53 4.14 -15.43 10.84
N GLY A 54 2.93 -15.49 10.27
CA GLY A 54 1.84 -14.60 10.66
C GLY A 54 2.02 -13.16 10.25
N GLU A 55 2.87 -12.89 9.27
CA GLU A 55 3.10 -11.53 8.81
C GLU A 55 2.10 -11.13 7.75
N LEU A 56 1.91 -9.81 7.61
CA LEU A 56 1.02 -9.20 6.65
C LEU A 56 1.83 -8.34 5.71
N ALA A 57 1.49 -8.34 4.43
CA ALA A 57 2.03 -7.41 3.46
C ALA A 57 0.90 -6.61 2.82
N LEU A 58 1.16 -5.34 2.52
CA LEU A 58 0.23 -4.49 1.80
C LEU A 58 0.79 -4.26 0.41
N SER A 59 0.02 -4.65 -0.59
CA SER A 59 0.37 -4.48 -2.01
C SER A 59 -0.49 -3.39 -2.61
N PHE A 60 0.13 -2.48 -3.35
CA PHE A 60 -0.56 -1.38 -4.02
C PHE A 60 -0.26 -1.50 -5.51
N ASP A 61 -1.29 -1.81 -6.27
CA ASP A 61 -1.14 -2.15 -7.69
C ASP A 61 -1.51 -0.98 -8.60
N ASP A 62 -0.95 -0.99 -9.80
CA ASP A 62 -1.23 -0.07 -10.91
C ASP A 62 -0.55 1.31 -10.85
N GLY A 63 -0.03 1.74 -9.71
CA GLY A 63 0.69 3.01 -9.64
C GLY A 63 -0.20 4.25 -9.63
N HIS A 64 -1.36 4.18 -8.98
CA HIS A 64 -2.25 5.32 -8.84
C HIS A 64 -1.58 6.48 -8.09
N GLY A 65 -1.98 7.71 -8.41
CA GLY A 65 -1.46 8.90 -7.72
C GLY A 65 -1.69 8.88 -6.22
N SER A 66 -2.76 8.22 -5.75
CA SER A 66 -3.05 8.08 -4.33
C SER A 66 -1.94 7.34 -3.58
N ASP A 67 -1.16 6.50 -4.26
CA ASP A 67 -0.03 5.82 -3.63
C ASP A 67 1.00 6.83 -3.11
N PHE A 68 1.20 7.91 -3.84
CA PHE A 68 2.13 8.95 -3.42
C PHE A 68 1.47 9.99 -2.51
N ASP A 69 0.27 10.44 -2.86
CA ASP A 69 -0.38 11.56 -2.18
C ASP A 69 -0.99 11.17 -0.83
N ILE A 70 -1.48 9.94 -0.71
CA ILE A 70 -2.24 9.49 0.46
C ILE A 70 -1.52 8.36 1.18
N VAL A 71 -1.17 7.31 0.46
CA VAL A 71 -0.63 6.08 1.07
C VAL A 71 0.75 6.31 1.66
N LEU A 72 1.66 6.89 0.89
CA LEU A 72 3.04 7.07 1.35
C LEU A 72 3.15 7.83 2.67
N PRO A 73 2.49 9.00 2.85
CA PRO A 73 2.56 9.70 4.13
C PRO A 73 2.05 8.87 5.30
N LEU A 74 0.99 8.08 5.07
CA LEU A 74 0.43 7.22 6.11
C LEU A 74 1.37 6.08 6.47
N LEU A 75 1.97 5.44 5.49
CA LEU A 75 2.93 4.37 5.77
C LEU A 75 4.13 4.91 6.55
N GLN A 76 4.58 6.12 6.24
CA GLN A 76 5.65 6.77 7.00
C GLN A 76 5.24 7.04 8.44
N GLU A 77 4.01 7.54 8.63
CA GLU A 77 3.49 7.84 9.97
C GLU A 77 3.41 6.58 10.84
N TYR A 78 3.01 5.46 10.26
CA TYR A 78 2.87 4.19 10.99
C TYR A 78 4.15 3.35 10.96
N ASP A 79 5.20 3.84 10.33
CA ASP A 79 6.48 3.13 10.18
C ASP A 79 6.29 1.74 9.55
N ILE A 80 5.59 1.72 8.43
CA ILE A 80 5.23 0.50 7.71
C ILE A 80 5.79 0.57 6.30
N GLN A 81 6.25 -0.56 5.78
CA GLN A 81 6.66 -0.68 4.38
C GLN A 81 5.56 -1.33 3.55
N GLY A 82 5.17 -0.65 2.48
CA GLY A 82 4.28 -1.23 1.47
C GLY A 82 5.07 -1.76 0.30
N THR A 83 4.41 -2.52 -0.55
CA THR A 83 4.98 -3.01 -1.80
C THR A 83 4.15 -2.45 -2.95
N PHE A 84 4.81 -1.80 -3.90
CA PHE A 84 4.13 -1.10 -4.99
C PHE A 84 4.47 -1.75 -6.32
N PHE A 85 3.44 -2.18 -7.04
CA PHE A 85 3.58 -2.74 -8.39
C PHE A 85 3.05 -1.73 -9.39
N VAL A 86 3.92 -1.22 -10.23
CA VAL A 86 3.61 -0.12 -11.14
C VAL A 86 3.41 -0.66 -12.55
N THR A 87 2.36 -0.18 -13.23
CA THR A 87 2.12 -0.49 -14.63
C THR A 87 2.78 0.61 -15.46
N PRO A 88 3.89 0.32 -16.17
CA PRO A 88 4.65 1.37 -16.86
C PRO A 88 3.84 2.20 -17.85
N ASN A 89 2.87 1.59 -18.51
CA ASN A 89 2.06 2.31 -19.51
C ASN A 89 1.16 3.37 -18.90
N TYR A 90 0.94 3.35 -17.59
CA TYR A 90 0.10 4.34 -16.92
C TYR A 90 0.91 5.50 -16.35
N VAL A 91 2.23 5.35 -16.21
CA VAL A 91 3.06 6.37 -15.57
C VAL A 91 2.97 7.70 -16.30
N GLY A 92 2.75 8.77 -15.54
CA GLY A 92 2.61 10.11 -16.08
C GLY A 92 1.23 10.46 -16.63
N LYS A 93 0.32 9.48 -16.69
CA LYS A 93 -1.05 9.75 -17.12
C LYS A 93 -1.87 10.31 -15.97
N LYS A 94 -2.98 10.98 -16.30
CA LYS A 94 -3.86 11.58 -15.30
C LYS A 94 -4.32 10.53 -14.30
N GLY A 95 -4.17 10.85 -13.01
CA GLY A 95 -4.58 9.93 -11.94
C GLY A 95 -3.51 8.93 -11.53
N TYR A 96 -2.36 8.94 -12.20
CA TYR A 96 -1.27 8.02 -11.92
C TYR A 96 -0.01 8.77 -11.52
N MET A 97 0.93 8.06 -10.88
CA MET A 97 2.18 8.67 -10.45
C MET A 97 3.08 9.00 -11.64
N SER A 98 3.91 10.03 -11.48
CA SER A 98 5.01 10.32 -12.39
C SER A 98 6.20 9.44 -12.06
N TRP A 99 7.18 9.36 -12.97
CA TRP A 99 8.42 8.64 -12.69
C TRP A 99 9.17 9.24 -11.49
N TYR A 100 9.11 10.56 -11.33
CA TYR A 100 9.73 11.21 -10.17
C TYR A 100 9.11 10.73 -8.85
N GLN A 101 7.78 10.64 -8.80
CA GLN A 101 7.08 10.17 -7.61
C GLN A 101 7.40 8.71 -7.31
N ILE A 102 7.49 7.87 -8.35
CA ILE A 102 7.85 6.46 -8.19
C ILE A 102 9.26 6.34 -7.61
N LYS A 103 10.19 7.14 -8.10
CA LYS A 103 11.55 7.14 -7.58
C LYS A 103 11.56 7.51 -6.09
N THR A 104 10.76 8.50 -5.70
CA THR A 104 10.66 8.91 -4.31
C THR A 104 10.12 7.79 -3.43
N LEU A 105 9.13 7.03 -3.92
CA LEU A 105 8.60 5.87 -3.19
C LEU A 105 9.69 4.84 -2.92
N SER A 106 10.61 4.64 -3.85
CA SER A 106 11.65 3.61 -3.72
C SER A 106 12.75 3.99 -2.74
N GLU A 107 12.80 5.23 -2.34
CA GLU A 107 13.76 5.71 -1.35
C GLU A 107 13.19 5.54 0.06
#